data_ff598a2d2e76e5d4caaf122c13cc9366
#
_entry.id   ff598a2d2e76e5d4caaf122c13cc9366
#
_cell.length_a   1.000
_cell.length_b   1.000
_cell.length_c   1.000
_cell.angle_alpha   90.00
_cell.angle_beta   90.00
_cell.angle_gamma   90.00
#
_symmetry.space_group_name_H-M   'P 1'
#
loop_
_entity.id
_entity.type
_entity.pdbx_description
1 polymer ?
#
loop_
_entity_poly.entity_id
_entity_poly.type
_entity_poly.pdbx_seq_one_letter_code
_entity_poly.pdbx_strand_id
1 'polypeptide(L)'
;MRKPSYLALLLATMLWGLASFAAASEAADTVRHRVAIHVDQNDPAVMNLALNNAVNVVQHYSSAGEEVEIEIVAYGPGLHMLRDDTSPVKARVKSIGESMPNVAFTACGNTSDAMKKAEGKDIPLVSQAKVVPAGVVRLMELQEKGWSYVRP
;
A
#
# COMPACT_ATOMS: atom_id res chain seq x y z
N MET A 1 -69.72 39.26 28.32
CA MET A 1 -68.96 38.03 28.56
C MET A 1 -68.27 37.64 27.26
N ARG A 2 -66.99 37.97 27.13
CA ARG A 2 -66.18 37.66 25.95
C ARG A 2 -65.20 36.52 26.29
N LYS A 3 -65.32 35.38 25.57
CA LYS A 3 -64.42 34.23 25.73
C LYS A 3 -63.06 34.55 25.16
N PRO A 4 -61.94 34.24 25.85
CA PRO A 4 -60.62 34.43 25.26
C PRO A 4 -60.33 33.29 24.31
N SER A 5 -59.84 33.67 23.12
CA SER A 5 -59.42 32.75 22.06
C SER A 5 -58.10 32.09 22.39
N TYR A 6 -58.14 30.81 22.73
CA TYR A 6 -56.95 29.97 22.99
C TYR A 6 -56.17 29.55 21.71
N LEU A 7 -56.39 30.27 20.58
CA LEU A 7 -55.83 29.91 19.29
C LEU A 7 -54.47 30.53 19.01
N ALA A 8 -53.96 31.43 19.91
CA ALA A 8 -52.72 32.14 19.68
C ALA A 8 -51.50 31.53 20.43
N LEU A 9 -51.68 30.43 21.22
CA LEU A 9 -50.60 29.88 22.02
C LEU A 9 -50.00 28.56 21.45
N LEU A 10 -50.47 28.05 20.33
CA LEU A 10 -50.04 26.80 19.73
C LEU A 10 -49.10 26.92 18.55
N LEU A 11 -48.73 28.14 18.17
CA LEU A 11 -47.81 28.39 17.02
C LEU A 11 -46.40 28.78 17.39
N ALA A 12 -46.06 28.88 18.69
CA ALA A 12 -44.76 29.29 19.17
C ALA A 12 -43.82 28.13 19.62
N THR A 13 -44.28 26.87 19.61
CA THR A 13 -43.47 25.74 20.08
C THR A 13 -42.98 24.79 19.01
N MET A 14 -43.16 25.14 17.71
CA MET A 14 -42.81 24.24 16.60
C MET A 14 -41.59 24.67 15.76
N LEU A 15 -40.79 25.59 16.28
CA LEU A 15 -39.59 26.09 15.55
C LEU A 15 -38.26 25.82 16.25
N TRP A 16 -38.23 24.92 17.25
CA TRP A 16 -36.98 24.62 17.96
C TRP A 16 -36.54 23.14 17.85
N GLY A 17 -36.66 22.57 16.69
CA GLY A 17 -36.45 21.15 16.52
C GLY A 17 -35.80 20.70 15.21
N LEU A 18 -34.94 21.50 14.57
CA LEU A 18 -34.24 21.01 13.35
C LEU A 18 -32.91 21.74 13.13
N ALA A 19 -32.06 21.82 14.15
CA ALA A 19 -30.66 22.10 13.97
C ALA A 19 -29.83 20.89 14.46
N SER A 20 -30.16 19.70 13.93
CA SER A 20 -29.19 18.61 13.92
C SER A 20 -28.12 18.97 12.93
N PHE A 21 -27.10 19.69 13.37
CA PHE A 21 -25.82 19.75 12.69
C PHE A 21 -25.33 18.33 12.58
N ALA A 22 -25.49 17.73 11.41
CA ALA A 22 -24.66 16.65 10.98
C ALA A 22 -23.22 17.23 10.94
N ALA A 23 -22.49 17.02 12.02
CA ALA A 23 -21.04 17.12 12.00
C ALA A 23 -20.60 16.02 11.03
N ALA A 24 -20.48 16.37 9.75
CA ALA A 24 -19.68 15.60 8.83
C ALA A 24 -18.28 15.57 9.47
N SER A 25 -17.91 14.44 10.04
CA SER A 25 -16.53 14.13 10.34
C SER A 25 -15.80 14.27 9.01
N GLU A 26 -15.18 15.42 8.77
CA GLU A 26 -14.08 15.52 7.84
C GLU A 26 -13.05 14.52 8.38
N ALA A 27 -13.07 13.31 7.81
CA ALA A 27 -11.93 12.42 7.91
C ALA A 27 -10.75 13.27 7.40
N ALA A 28 -9.86 13.65 8.30
CA ALA A 28 -8.64 14.35 7.94
C ALA A 28 -8.06 13.55 6.76
N ASP A 29 -7.92 14.21 5.62
CA ASP A 29 -7.30 13.62 4.43
C ASP A 29 -5.82 13.45 4.81
N THR A 30 -5.53 12.33 5.46
CA THR A 30 -4.16 11.98 5.86
C THR A 30 -3.38 11.83 4.57
N VAL A 31 -2.46 12.76 4.33
CA VAL A 31 -1.60 12.73 3.15
C VAL A 31 -0.95 11.35 3.09
N ARG A 32 -1.39 10.55 2.14
CA ARG A 32 -0.89 9.19 1.96
C ARG A 32 0.16 9.17 0.87
N HIS A 33 1.40 9.00 1.28
CA HIS A 33 2.51 8.82 0.36
C HIS A 33 2.53 7.40 -0.19
N ARG A 34 2.90 7.24 -1.46
CA ARG A 34 2.94 5.92 -2.11
C ARG A 34 4.15 5.82 -3.00
N VAL A 35 4.91 4.74 -2.86
CA VAL A 35 6.10 4.50 -3.68
C VAL A 35 6.17 3.06 -4.17
N ALA A 36 6.39 2.90 -5.47
CA ALA A 36 6.73 1.64 -6.13
C ALA A 36 8.25 1.55 -6.25
N ILE A 37 8.86 0.56 -5.63
CA ILE A 37 10.29 0.28 -5.71
C ILE A 37 10.50 -0.89 -6.67
N HIS A 38 11.26 -0.66 -7.74
CA HIS A 38 11.51 -1.65 -8.77
C HIS A 38 12.82 -2.41 -8.53
N VAL A 39 12.77 -3.74 -8.57
CA VAL A 39 13.95 -4.62 -8.50
C VAL A 39 13.97 -5.55 -9.71
N ASP A 40 14.94 -5.36 -10.60
CA ASP A 40 15.11 -6.15 -11.83
C ASP A 40 16.49 -6.83 -11.95
N GLN A 41 17.34 -6.71 -10.94
CA GLN A 41 18.69 -7.28 -10.95
C GLN A 41 18.83 -8.36 -9.88
N ASN A 42 19.54 -9.45 -10.23
CA ASN A 42 19.97 -10.45 -9.27
C ASN A 42 21.29 -10.03 -8.61
N ASP A 43 21.23 -8.92 -7.89
CA ASP A 43 22.36 -8.34 -7.16
C ASP A 43 21.96 -8.13 -5.69
N PRO A 44 22.65 -8.79 -4.74
CA PRO A 44 22.39 -8.60 -3.32
C PRO A 44 22.52 -7.16 -2.84
N ALA A 45 23.41 -6.35 -3.43
CA ALA A 45 23.58 -4.95 -3.06
C ALA A 45 22.36 -4.13 -3.47
N VAL A 46 21.86 -4.31 -4.70
CA VAL A 46 20.63 -3.65 -5.19
C VAL A 46 19.41 -4.09 -4.37
N MET A 47 19.27 -5.39 -4.07
CA MET A 47 18.18 -5.89 -3.24
C MET A 47 18.21 -5.30 -1.82
N ASN A 48 19.40 -5.23 -1.20
CA ASN A 48 19.56 -4.60 0.09
C ASN A 48 19.28 -3.10 0.05
N LEU A 49 19.67 -2.40 -1.02
CA LEU A 49 19.38 -0.99 -1.19
C LEU A 49 17.88 -0.73 -1.32
N ALA A 50 17.15 -1.56 -2.09
CA ALA A 50 15.68 -1.51 -2.18
C ALA A 50 15.01 -1.63 -0.81
N LEU A 51 15.45 -2.61 0.00
CA LEU A 51 14.93 -2.81 1.36
C LEU A 51 15.30 -1.65 2.30
N ASN A 52 16.50 -1.08 2.20
CA ASN A 52 16.89 0.10 2.96
C ASN A 52 16.03 1.31 2.59
N ASN A 53 15.78 1.53 1.29
CA ASN A 53 14.94 2.63 0.82
C ASN A 53 13.52 2.50 1.37
N ALA A 54 12.94 1.30 1.35
CA ALA A 54 11.63 1.06 1.92
C ALA A 54 11.58 1.40 3.42
N VAL A 55 12.53 0.90 4.20
CA VAL A 55 12.62 1.18 5.64
C VAL A 55 12.79 2.68 5.91
N ASN A 56 13.68 3.35 5.18
CA ASN A 56 13.93 4.79 5.35
C ASN A 56 12.69 5.63 5.04
N VAL A 57 11.95 5.28 3.98
CA VAL A 57 10.71 5.98 3.60
C VAL A 57 9.65 5.78 4.69
N VAL A 58 9.45 4.55 5.19
CA VAL A 58 8.52 4.29 6.30
C VAL A 58 8.90 5.10 7.53
N GLN A 59 10.18 5.09 7.93
CA GLN A 59 10.65 5.82 9.11
C GLN A 59 10.45 7.32 8.98
N HIS A 60 10.74 7.88 7.80
CA HIS A 60 10.59 9.31 7.54
C HIS A 60 9.14 9.77 7.74
N TYR A 61 8.19 9.15 7.04
CA TYR A 61 6.79 9.56 7.09
C TYR A 61 6.12 9.22 8.43
N SER A 62 6.44 8.06 9.02
CA SER A 62 5.95 7.71 10.35
C SER A 62 6.39 8.71 11.43
N SER A 63 7.63 9.23 11.36
CA SER A 63 8.11 10.26 12.31
C SER A 63 7.43 11.60 12.11
N ALA A 64 6.89 11.88 10.93
CA ALA A 64 6.07 13.06 10.63
C ALA A 64 4.58 12.86 10.98
N GLY A 65 4.16 11.66 11.39
CA GLY A 65 2.76 11.31 11.63
C GLY A 65 1.96 11.12 10.34
N GLU A 66 2.63 10.91 9.21
CA GLU A 66 2.03 10.74 7.90
C GLU A 66 2.00 9.26 7.48
N GLU A 67 1.01 8.88 6.66
CA GLU A 67 0.90 7.52 6.16
C GLU A 67 1.70 7.33 4.87
N VAL A 68 2.32 6.14 4.74
CA VAL A 68 2.99 5.74 3.50
C VAL A 68 2.69 4.29 3.16
N GLU A 69 2.50 4.01 1.89
CA GLU A 69 2.40 2.67 1.31
C GLU A 69 3.56 2.42 0.35
N ILE A 70 4.17 1.24 0.46
CA ILE A 70 5.30 0.85 -0.37
C ILE A 70 4.98 -0.48 -1.04
N GLU A 71 5.25 -0.58 -2.33
CA GLU A 71 5.21 -1.84 -3.06
C GLU A 71 6.56 -2.08 -3.74
N ILE A 72 7.24 -3.16 -3.33
CA ILE A 72 8.47 -3.60 -3.98
C ILE A 72 8.10 -4.61 -5.06
N VAL A 73 8.30 -4.25 -6.32
CA VAL A 73 7.96 -5.07 -7.48
C VAL A 73 9.22 -5.70 -8.06
N ALA A 74 9.30 -7.03 -8.01
CA ALA A 74 10.43 -7.80 -8.49
C ALA A 74 10.06 -8.60 -9.75
N TYR A 75 10.85 -8.43 -10.82
CA TYR A 75 10.71 -9.20 -12.06
C TYR A 75 12.07 -9.41 -12.74
N GLY A 76 12.09 -10.20 -13.84
CA GLY A 76 13.33 -10.59 -14.49
C GLY A 76 14.31 -11.20 -13.48
N PRO A 77 15.63 -10.95 -13.61
CA PRO A 77 16.61 -11.46 -12.64
C PRO A 77 16.35 -11.02 -11.19
N GLY A 78 15.68 -9.88 -10.99
CA GLY A 78 15.31 -9.37 -9.66
C GLY A 78 14.32 -10.27 -8.91
N LEU A 79 13.60 -11.18 -9.58
CA LEU A 79 12.69 -12.12 -8.92
C LEU A 79 13.41 -13.00 -7.88
N HIS A 80 14.72 -13.22 -8.03
CA HIS A 80 15.52 -13.93 -7.02
C HIS A 80 15.41 -13.31 -5.62
N MET A 81 15.13 -12.02 -5.51
CA MET A 81 14.85 -11.37 -4.21
C MET A 81 13.74 -12.06 -3.42
N LEU A 82 12.72 -12.57 -4.12
CA LEU A 82 11.50 -13.13 -3.54
C LEU A 82 11.44 -14.67 -3.63
N ARG A 83 12.48 -15.33 -4.15
CA ARG A 83 12.54 -16.78 -4.19
C ARG A 83 12.89 -17.33 -2.79
N ASP A 84 12.16 -18.37 -2.36
CA ASP A 84 12.42 -19.01 -1.08
C ASP A 84 13.72 -19.84 -1.08
N ASP A 85 14.10 -20.36 -2.25
CA ASP A 85 15.28 -21.23 -2.41
C ASP A 85 16.61 -20.46 -2.64
N THR A 86 16.56 -19.28 -3.28
CA THR A 86 17.78 -18.60 -3.75
C THR A 86 17.94 -17.15 -3.26
N SER A 87 16.97 -16.59 -2.56
CA SER A 87 17.04 -15.18 -2.14
C SER A 87 18.19 -14.93 -1.16
N PRO A 88 19.12 -14.02 -1.50
CA PRO A 88 20.19 -13.63 -0.58
C PRO A 88 19.70 -12.71 0.54
N VAL A 89 18.46 -12.20 0.43
CA VAL A 89 17.85 -11.26 1.38
C VAL A 89 16.58 -11.82 2.02
N LYS A 90 16.31 -13.12 1.91
CA LYS A 90 15.09 -13.78 2.40
C LYS A 90 14.73 -13.41 3.84
N ALA A 91 15.70 -13.43 4.74
CA ALA A 91 15.45 -13.12 6.15
C ALA A 91 14.97 -11.67 6.35
N ARG A 92 15.49 -10.72 5.56
CA ARG A 92 15.08 -9.32 5.60
C ARG A 92 13.68 -9.13 5.01
N VAL A 93 13.38 -9.76 3.87
CA VAL A 93 12.04 -9.74 3.26
C VAL A 93 11.00 -10.25 4.26
N LYS A 94 11.27 -11.37 4.90
CA LYS A 94 10.41 -11.94 5.95
C LYS A 94 10.21 -10.96 7.10
N SER A 95 11.28 -10.45 7.68
CA SER A 95 11.23 -9.53 8.82
C SER A 95 10.45 -8.25 8.50
N ILE A 96 10.68 -7.64 7.33
CA ILE A 96 9.97 -6.44 6.89
C ILE A 96 8.49 -6.75 6.65
N GLY A 97 8.16 -7.83 5.96
CA GLY A 97 6.76 -8.19 5.69
C GLY A 97 5.95 -8.55 6.94
N GLU A 98 6.62 -8.99 8.02
CA GLU A 98 5.98 -9.27 9.32
C GLU A 98 5.86 -8.02 10.19
N SER A 99 6.82 -7.09 10.13
CA SER A 99 6.87 -5.91 11.02
C SER A 99 6.34 -4.62 10.41
N MET A 100 6.23 -4.54 9.08
CA MET A 100 5.82 -3.34 8.34
C MET A 100 4.65 -3.67 7.40
N PRO A 101 3.39 -3.64 7.87
CA PRO A 101 2.21 -4.03 7.08
C PRO A 101 1.95 -3.12 5.88
N ASN A 102 2.55 -1.94 5.87
CA ASN A 102 2.50 -0.97 4.77
C ASN A 102 3.56 -1.20 3.68
N VAL A 103 4.37 -2.28 3.79
CA VAL A 103 5.33 -2.70 2.77
C VAL A 103 4.87 -4.01 2.14
N ALA A 104 4.51 -3.97 0.86
CA ALA A 104 4.12 -5.14 0.08
C ALA A 104 5.25 -5.60 -0.84
N PHE A 105 5.33 -6.91 -1.05
CA PHE A 105 6.26 -7.54 -1.99
C PHE A 105 5.48 -8.20 -3.13
N THR A 106 5.82 -7.84 -4.37
CA THR A 106 5.10 -8.29 -5.56
C THR A 106 6.03 -9.01 -6.53
N ALA A 107 5.71 -10.25 -6.83
CA ALA A 107 6.44 -11.14 -7.74
C ALA A 107 5.77 -11.20 -9.12
N CYS A 108 6.56 -11.10 -10.19
CA CYS A 108 6.09 -11.23 -11.55
C CYS A 108 5.82 -12.70 -11.92
N GLY A 109 4.58 -13.06 -12.24
CA GLY A 109 4.17 -14.38 -12.68
C GLY A 109 4.86 -14.78 -13.98
N ASN A 110 4.86 -13.92 -15.01
CA ASN A 110 5.55 -14.20 -16.27
C ASN A 110 7.03 -14.53 -16.07
N THR A 111 7.71 -13.87 -15.14
CA THR A 111 9.11 -14.19 -14.81
C THR A 111 9.21 -15.54 -14.11
N SER A 112 8.32 -15.81 -13.15
CA SER A 112 8.28 -17.11 -12.45
C SER A 112 8.07 -18.26 -13.44
N ASP A 113 7.14 -18.11 -14.37
CA ASP A 113 6.86 -19.11 -15.41
C ASP A 113 8.05 -19.33 -16.35
N ALA A 114 8.73 -18.25 -16.74
CA ALA A 114 9.94 -18.33 -17.55
C ALA A 114 11.08 -19.07 -16.80
N MET A 115 11.28 -18.76 -15.52
CA MET A 115 12.26 -19.46 -14.69
C MET A 115 11.88 -20.94 -14.49
N LYS A 116 10.60 -21.24 -14.23
CA LYS A 116 10.09 -22.61 -14.14
C LYS A 116 10.39 -23.40 -15.41
N LYS A 117 10.13 -22.82 -16.57
CA LYS A 117 10.44 -23.45 -17.88
C LYS A 117 11.93 -23.68 -18.05
N ALA A 118 12.77 -22.74 -17.66
CA ALA A 118 14.22 -22.83 -17.79
C ALA A 118 14.86 -23.85 -16.82
N GLU A 119 14.36 -23.89 -15.56
CA GLU A 119 14.89 -24.75 -14.49
C GLU A 119 14.23 -26.14 -14.43
N GLY A 120 13.09 -26.33 -15.12
CA GLY A 120 12.34 -27.62 -15.12
C GLY A 120 11.68 -27.94 -13.78
N LYS A 121 11.51 -26.97 -12.91
CA LYS A 121 10.90 -27.11 -11.58
C LYS A 121 10.07 -25.89 -11.20
N ASP A 122 9.17 -26.05 -10.24
CA ASP A 122 8.44 -24.92 -9.67
C ASP A 122 9.39 -23.94 -8.98
N ILE A 123 9.08 -22.65 -9.07
CA ILE A 123 9.84 -21.58 -8.42
C ILE A 123 9.17 -21.27 -7.07
N PRO A 124 9.76 -21.69 -5.95
CA PRO A 124 9.21 -21.40 -4.65
C PRO A 124 9.39 -19.92 -4.32
N LEU A 125 8.32 -19.26 -3.90
CA LEU A 125 8.34 -17.87 -3.46
C LEU A 125 8.17 -17.78 -1.94
N VAL A 126 8.75 -16.76 -1.33
CA VAL A 126 8.53 -16.45 0.09
C VAL A 126 7.06 -16.14 0.34
N SER A 127 6.56 -16.47 1.53
CA SER A 127 5.14 -16.29 1.89
C SER A 127 4.67 -14.83 1.87
N GLN A 128 5.59 -13.87 1.96
CA GLN A 128 5.32 -12.44 1.89
C GLN A 128 5.05 -11.95 0.47
N ALA A 129 5.43 -12.73 -0.56
CA ALA A 129 5.29 -12.32 -1.96
C ALA A 129 3.86 -12.57 -2.47
N LYS A 130 3.27 -11.55 -3.10
CA LYS A 130 2.05 -11.67 -3.88
C LYS A 130 2.41 -11.77 -5.35
N VAL A 131 1.78 -12.69 -6.07
CA VAL A 131 2.02 -12.86 -7.50
C VAL A 131 1.06 -11.99 -8.30
N VAL A 132 1.60 -11.25 -9.27
CA VAL A 132 0.83 -10.53 -10.30
C VAL A 132 1.19 -11.09 -11.68
N PRO A 133 0.29 -11.02 -12.68
CA PRO A 133 0.59 -11.58 -14.00
C PRO A 133 1.87 -11.03 -14.62
N ALA A 134 2.08 -9.71 -14.57
CA ALA A 134 3.24 -9.03 -15.15
C ALA A 134 3.74 -7.89 -14.26
N GLY A 135 4.97 -7.98 -13.78
CA GLY A 135 5.56 -6.98 -12.90
C GLY A 135 5.68 -5.59 -13.54
N VAL A 136 6.06 -5.52 -14.82
CA VAL A 136 6.15 -4.23 -15.54
C VAL A 136 4.77 -3.57 -15.68
N VAL A 137 3.71 -4.32 -15.95
CA VAL A 137 2.34 -3.79 -16.00
C VAL A 137 1.92 -3.28 -14.61
N ARG A 138 2.27 -4.04 -13.56
CA ARG A 138 2.01 -3.58 -12.19
C ARG A 138 2.65 -2.24 -11.88
N LEU A 139 3.90 -2.02 -12.30
CA LEU A 139 4.56 -0.72 -12.13
C LEU A 139 3.85 0.41 -12.89
N MET A 140 3.34 0.14 -14.10
CA MET A 140 2.55 1.12 -14.85
C MET A 140 1.25 1.46 -14.12
N GLU A 141 0.49 0.46 -13.69
CA GLU A 141 -0.75 0.64 -12.92
C GLU A 141 -0.55 1.45 -11.64
N LEU A 142 0.57 1.22 -10.93
CA LEU A 142 0.89 1.97 -9.73
C LEU A 142 1.15 3.45 -10.06
N GLN A 143 1.95 3.72 -11.10
CA GLN A 143 2.25 5.09 -11.55
C GLN A 143 0.98 5.81 -12.03
N GLU A 144 0.11 5.14 -12.79
CA GLU A 144 -1.20 5.68 -13.22
C GLU A 144 -2.10 6.05 -12.02
N LYS A 145 -1.93 5.37 -10.89
CA LYS A 145 -2.60 5.67 -9.62
C LYS A 145 -1.86 6.71 -8.76
N GLY A 146 -0.86 7.39 -9.32
CA GLY A 146 -0.12 8.46 -8.65
C GLY A 146 0.97 7.99 -7.68
N TRP A 147 1.45 6.75 -7.79
CA TRP A 147 2.60 6.28 -7.02
C TRP A 147 3.91 6.86 -7.56
N SER A 148 4.78 7.31 -6.68
CA SER A 148 6.15 7.62 -7.05
C SER A 148 6.89 6.34 -7.45
N TYR A 149 7.77 6.44 -8.44
CA TYR A 149 8.57 5.32 -8.92
C TYR A 149 10.05 5.51 -8.55
N VAL A 150 10.64 4.49 -7.95
CA VAL A 150 12.06 4.46 -7.58
C VAL A 150 12.68 3.15 -8.05
N ARG A 151 13.84 3.25 -8.68
CA ARG A 151 14.70 2.10 -9.01
C ARG A 151 16.06 2.30 -8.35
N PRO A 152 16.44 1.44 -7.41
CA PRO A 152 17.72 1.49 -6.72
C PRO A 152 18.90 1.22 -7.63
#